data_9b037e7e2ceda8efbbe52a22e8dac852
#
_entry.id   9b037e7e2ceda8efbbe52a22e8dac852
#
_cell.length_a   1.000
_cell.length_b   1.000
_cell.length_c   1.000
_cell.angle_alpha   90.00
_cell.angle_beta   90.00
_cell.angle_gamma   90.00
#
_symmetry.space_group_name_H-M   'P 1'
#
loop_
_entity.id
_entity.type
_entity.pdbx_description
1 polymer ?
#
loop_
_entity_poly.entity_id
_entity_poly.type
_entity_poly.pdbx_seq_one_letter_code
_entity_poly.pdbx_strand_id
1 'polypeptide(L)'
;MTDTLKSSAPHIYDPVHFNDLVDWGVQPDCTAGPSKSSGRLLFKGPNNEPETGLWVVTPGAWPLSIPRDEFCHFIAGRATYTRDTGEVIEVRPGTCVHFTAGWKGTCVVHETLRNVYMLR
;
A
#
# COMPACT_ATOMS: atom_id res chain seq x y z
N MET A 1 -10.84 -7.21 17.05
CA MET A 1 -10.49 -6.16 18.03
C MET A 1 -9.01 -6.02 18.29
N THR A 2 -8.26 -7.08 18.12
CA THR A 2 -6.81 -7.00 18.35
C THR A 2 -6.15 -5.97 17.47
N ASP A 3 -6.54 -5.87 16.20
CA ASP A 3 -5.97 -4.88 15.30
C ASP A 3 -6.31 -3.47 15.72
N THR A 4 -7.52 -3.26 16.22
CA THR A 4 -7.93 -1.97 16.75
C THR A 4 -7.07 -1.58 17.94
N LEU A 5 -6.81 -2.53 18.85
CA LEU A 5 -5.97 -2.29 20.01
C LEU A 5 -4.52 -1.99 19.58
N LYS A 6 -3.98 -2.75 18.62
CA LYS A 6 -2.65 -2.52 18.13
C LYS A 6 -2.54 -1.18 17.42
N SER A 7 -3.62 -0.75 16.80
CA SER A 7 -3.65 0.51 16.04
C SER A 7 -4.09 1.69 16.91
N SER A 8 -4.16 1.51 18.23
CA SER A 8 -4.63 2.58 19.13
C SER A 8 -3.65 3.74 19.21
N ALA A 9 -2.36 3.48 19.03
CA ALA A 9 -1.36 4.54 18.99
C ALA A 9 -1.31 5.11 17.57
N PRO A 10 -1.55 6.42 17.40
CA PRO A 10 -1.67 7.01 16.07
C PRO A 10 -0.33 7.34 15.43
N HIS A 11 0.73 6.66 15.80
CA HIS A 11 2.07 6.96 15.27
C HIS A 11 2.92 5.70 15.19
N ILE A 12 3.88 5.75 14.29
CA ILE A 12 4.93 4.75 14.14
C ILE A 12 6.25 5.49 14.08
N TYR A 13 7.23 5.03 14.85
CA TYR A 13 8.60 5.48 14.69
C TYR A 13 9.28 4.65 13.63
N ASP A 14 10.08 5.28 12.77
CA ASP A 14 10.91 4.61 11.79
C ASP A 14 10.13 3.61 10.92
N PRO A 15 9.18 4.09 10.11
CA PRO A 15 8.35 3.19 9.31
C PRO A 15 9.13 2.39 8.27
N VAL A 16 10.36 2.79 7.93
CA VAL A 16 11.21 2.02 7.03
C VAL A 16 11.57 0.67 7.65
N HIS A 17 11.79 0.62 8.96
CA HIS A 17 12.22 -0.59 9.67
C HIS A 17 11.15 -1.18 10.58
N PHE A 18 10.02 -0.53 10.74
CA PHE A 18 8.95 -1.01 11.60
C PHE A 18 8.49 -2.39 11.15
N ASN A 19 8.46 -3.38 12.05
CA ASN A 19 8.17 -4.75 11.67
C ASN A 19 7.08 -5.44 12.52
N ASP A 20 6.41 -4.72 13.42
CA ASP A 20 5.27 -5.28 14.15
C ASP A 20 4.01 -5.15 13.28
N LEU A 21 3.94 -5.98 12.25
CA LEU A 21 2.94 -5.89 11.19
C LEU A 21 1.86 -6.93 11.37
N VAL A 22 0.65 -6.56 10.99
CA VAL A 22 -0.49 -7.48 10.91
C VAL A 22 -0.49 -8.11 9.52
N ASP A 23 -0.70 -9.43 9.48
CA ASP A 23 -0.82 -10.16 8.21
C ASP A 23 -2.17 -9.81 7.59
N TRP A 24 -2.15 -9.22 6.39
CA TRP A 24 -3.35 -8.87 5.64
C TRP A 24 -3.63 -9.84 4.49
N GLY A 25 -2.85 -10.92 4.40
CA GLY A 25 -3.10 -11.99 3.45
C GLY A 25 -2.40 -11.77 2.10
N VAL A 26 -2.72 -12.66 1.19
CA VAL A 26 -2.18 -12.64 -0.17
C VAL A 26 -2.94 -11.63 -1.00
N GLN A 27 -2.20 -10.86 -1.80
CA GLN A 27 -2.81 -9.92 -2.74
C GLN A 27 -3.64 -10.72 -3.75
N PRO A 28 -4.93 -10.38 -3.93
CA PRO A 28 -5.76 -11.12 -4.89
C PRO A 28 -5.33 -10.89 -6.33
N ASP A 29 -5.68 -11.86 -7.18
CA ASP A 29 -5.52 -11.79 -8.64
C ASP A 29 -4.07 -11.67 -9.11
N CYS A 30 -3.11 -12.14 -8.32
CA CYS A 30 -1.71 -12.11 -8.73
C CYS A 30 -1.48 -12.91 -10.01
N THR A 31 -0.79 -12.28 -10.97
CA THR A 31 -0.29 -12.92 -12.18
C THR A 31 1.15 -13.40 -11.99
N ALA A 32 1.81 -12.91 -10.96
CA ALA A 32 3.13 -13.37 -10.51
C ALA A 32 3.19 -13.18 -8.99
N GLY A 33 4.01 -13.95 -8.32
CA GLY A 33 4.14 -13.93 -6.88
C GLY A 33 3.96 -15.32 -6.29
N PRO A 34 3.20 -15.51 -5.21
CA PRO A 34 2.19 -14.58 -4.64
C PRO A 34 2.80 -13.41 -3.90
N SER A 35 2.20 -12.25 -4.06
CA SER A 35 2.52 -11.09 -3.23
C SER A 35 1.75 -11.19 -1.92
N LYS A 36 2.44 -11.00 -0.81
CA LYS A 36 1.85 -11.03 0.52
C LYS A 36 1.79 -9.64 1.09
N SER A 37 0.63 -9.26 1.59
CA SER A 37 0.39 -7.95 2.19
C SER A 37 0.41 -8.03 3.70
N SER A 38 0.99 -7.03 4.32
CA SER A 38 0.96 -6.84 5.76
C SER A 38 0.99 -5.34 6.04
N GLY A 39 0.74 -4.95 7.27
CA GLY A 39 0.78 -3.54 7.58
C GLY A 39 0.36 -3.22 8.99
N ARG A 40 0.19 -1.94 9.23
CA ARG A 40 -0.23 -1.38 10.50
C ARG A 40 -1.12 -0.18 10.24
N LEU A 41 -2.35 -0.22 10.74
CA LEU A 41 -3.23 0.94 10.71
C LEU A 41 -2.74 1.98 11.71
N LEU A 42 -2.75 3.24 11.30
CA LEU A 42 -2.54 4.38 12.19
C LEU A 42 -3.88 4.97 12.61
N PHE A 43 -4.82 5.07 11.68
CA PHE A 43 -6.13 5.66 11.95
C PHE A 43 -7.15 5.12 10.96
N LYS A 44 -8.38 4.94 11.44
CA LYS A 44 -9.50 4.58 10.59
C LYS A 44 -10.73 5.31 11.11
N GLY A 45 -11.22 6.26 10.34
CA GLY A 45 -12.36 7.07 10.70
C GLY A 45 -13.70 6.37 10.44
N PRO A 46 -14.81 7.08 10.71
CA PRO A 46 -16.14 6.57 10.42
C PRO A 46 -16.28 6.23 8.94
N ASN A 47 -16.93 5.09 8.64
CA ASN A 47 -17.10 4.61 7.26
C ASN A 47 -15.75 4.41 6.55
N ASN A 48 -14.70 4.13 7.31
CA ASN A 48 -13.33 3.92 6.80
C ASN A 48 -12.72 5.17 6.14
N GLU A 49 -13.16 6.36 6.53
CA GLU A 49 -12.66 7.62 5.96
C GLU A 49 -12.24 8.60 7.06
N PRO A 50 -11.02 9.11 7.04
CA PRO A 50 -9.92 8.57 6.26
C PRO A 50 -9.36 7.29 6.87
N GLU A 51 -8.57 6.58 6.09
CA GLU A 51 -7.77 5.48 6.60
C GLU A 51 -6.30 5.80 6.35
N THR A 52 -5.45 5.67 7.37
CA THR A 52 -4.01 5.89 7.24
C THR A 52 -3.26 4.72 7.85
N GLY A 53 -2.09 4.45 7.30
CA GLY A 53 -1.28 3.36 7.81
C GLY A 53 0.02 3.14 7.04
N LEU A 54 0.62 2.02 7.35
CA LEU A 54 1.78 1.48 6.65
C LEU A 54 1.35 0.18 5.98
N TRP A 55 1.63 0.07 4.68
CA TRP A 55 1.38 -1.14 3.89
C TRP A 55 2.70 -1.68 3.39
N VAL A 56 2.89 -2.99 3.55
CA VAL A 56 4.09 -3.70 3.10
C VAL A 56 3.64 -4.84 2.20
N VAL A 57 4.24 -4.96 1.03
CA VAL A 57 3.87 -6.01 0.08
C VAL A 57 5.12 -6.60 -0.55
N THR A 58 5.15 -7.93 -0.64
CA THR A 58 6.27 -8.67 -1.23
C THR A 58 6.16 -8.69 -2.76
N PRO A 59 7.25 -9.04 -3.48
CA PRO A 59 7.25 -9.03 -4.94
C PRO A 59 6.14 -9.85 -5.57
N GLY A 60 5.69 -9.38 -6.73
CA GLY A 60 4.66 -10.01 -7.53
C GLY A 60 4.02 -9.01 -8.47
N ALA A 61 2.94 -9.43 -9.12
CA ALA A 61 2.23 -8.58 -10.06
C ALA A 61 0.74 -8.88 -10.03
N TRP A 62 -0.08 -7.85 -10.20
CA TRP A 62 -1.54 -8.01 -10.22
C TRP A 62 -2.19 -6.84 -10.95
N PRO A 63 -3.40 -7.07 -11.51
CA PRO A 63 -4.21 -5.97 -12.02
C PRO A 63 -4.75 -5.16 -10.86
N LEU A 64 -4.87 -3.86 -11.04
CA LEU A 64 -5.16 -2.93 -9.98
C LEU A 64 -6.28 -1.98 -10.37
N SER A 65 -7.24 -1.83 -9.47
CA SER A 65 -8.30 -0.85 -9.60
C SER A 65 -8.40 -0.11 -8.27
N ILE A 66 -8.24 1.20 -8.32
CA ILE A 66 -8.22 2.04 -7.11
C ILE A 66 -9.61 2.63 -6.90
N PRO A 67 -10.36 2.18 -5.87
CA PRO A 67 -11.75 2.64 -5.69
C PRO A 67 -11.87 3.97 -4.95
N ARG A 68 -10.83 4.40 -4.26
CA ARG A 68 -10.83 5.59 -3.39
C ARG A 68 -9.62 6.43 -3.71
N ASP A 69 -9.69 7.73 -3.46
CA ASP A 69 -8.49 8.57 -3.53
C ASP A 69 -7.45 8.05 -2.55
N GLU A 70 -6.23 7.91 -3.01
CA GLU A 70 -5.17 7.35 -2.20
C GLU A 70 -3.89 8.15 -2.39
N PHE A 71 -3.37 8.70 -1.29
CA PHE A 71 -2.04 9.29 -1.28
C PHE A 71 -1.05 8.27 -0.79
N CYS A 72 0.05 8.12 -1.51
CA CYS A 72 1.11 7.16 -1.19
C CYS A 72 2.45 7.87 -1.06
N HIS A 73 3.19 7.50 -0.03
CA HIS A 73 4.60 7.84 0.08
C HIS A 73 5.36 6.52 0.21
N PHE A 74 5.98 6.10 -0.88
CA PHE A 74 6.74 4.85 -0.92
C PHE A 74 8.11 5.09 -0.31
N ILE A 75 8.43 4.40 0.77
CA ILE A 75 9.62 4.66 1.58
C ILE A 75 10.68 3.58 1.45
N ALA A 76 10.35 2.44 0.84
CA ALA A 76 11.30 1.35 0.61
C ALA A 76 10.79 0.48 -0.54
N GLY A 77 11.72 -0.18 -1.23
CA GLY A 77 11.39 -1.09 -2.30
C GLY A 77 11.25 -0.41 -3.65
N ARG A 78 10.90 -1.19 -4.67
CA ARG A 78 10.70 -0.72 -6.04
C ARG A 78 9.49 -1.40 -6.65
N ALA A 79 8.75 -0.63 -7.45
CA ALA A 79 7.58 -1.12 -8.16
C ALA A 79 7.37 -0.33 -9.46
N THR A 80 6.61 -0.91 -10.38
CA THR A 80 6.18 -0.24 -11.60
C THR A 80 4.67 -0.29 -11.66
N TYR A 81 4.03 0.88 -11.75
CA TYR A 81 2.59 1.00 -11.95
C TYR A 81 2.35 1.46 -13.37
N THR A 82 1.58 0.71 -14.13
CA THR A 82 1.26 1.07 -15.51
C THR A 82 -0.25 1.24 -15.62
N ARG A 83 -0.68 2.46 -15.95
CA ARG A 83 -2.09 2.76 -16.14
C ARG A 83 -2.59 2.18 -17.45
N ASP A 84 -3.87 1.82 -17.53
CA ASP A 84 -4.46 1.27 -18.75
C ASP A 84 -4.28 2.19 -19.95
N THR A 85 -4.17 3.50 -19.73
CA THR A 85 -3.93 4.49 -20.78
C THR A 85 -2.46 4.60 -21.18
N GLY A 86 -1.56 3.86 -20.53
CA GLY A 86 -0.16 3.74 -20.92
C GLY A 86 0.84 4.49 -20.05
N GLU A 87 0.39 5.36 -19.15
CA GLU A 87 1.30 6.08 -18.26
C GLU A 87 1.99 5.11 -17.32
N VAL A 88 3.28 5.32 -17.11
CA VAL A 88 4.12 4.47 -16.25
C VAL A 88 4.65 5.30 -15.10
N ILE A 89 4.49 4.75 -13.89
CA ILE A 89 5.07 5.34 -12.68
C ILE A 89 6.10 4.35 -12.14
N GLU A 90 7.38 4.76 -12.16
CA GLU A 90 8.45 3.99 -11.56
C GLU A 90 8.59 4.42 -10.11
N VAL A 91 8.28 3.51 -9.21
CA VAL A 91 8.32 3.76 -7.77
C VAL A 91 9.66 3.31 -7.21
N ARG A 92 10.31 4.21 -6.47
CA ARG A 92 11.54 3.96 -5.75
C ARG A 92 11.44 4.64 -4.38
N PRO A 93 12.37 4.38 -3.44
CA PRO A 93 12.29 5.01 -2.13
C PRO A 93 12.20 6.54 -2.23
N GLY A 94 11.20 7.12 -1.57
CA GLY A 94 10.93 8.55 -1.59
C GLY A 94 9.86 8.99 -2.57
N THR A 95 9.40 8.12 -3.46
CA THR A 95 8.37 8.48 -4.45
C THR A 95 7.02 8.74 -3.78
N CYS A 96 6.38 9.86 -4.13
CA CYS A 96 5.01 10.15 -3.73
C CYS A 96 4.10 10.03 -4.94
N VAL A 97 2.93 9.43 -4.75
CA VAL A 97 1.92 9.28 -5.80
C VAL A 97 0.56 9.57 -5.21
N HIS A 98 -0.26 10.30 -5.94
CA HIS A 98 -1.68 10.43 -5.63
C HIS A 98 -2.48 9.67 -6.68
N PHE A 99 -3.14 8.60 -6.27
CA PHE A 99 -4.06 7.88 -7.14
C PHE A 99 -5.46 8.41 -6.92
N THR A 100 -6.09 8.90 -7.98
CA THR A 100 -7.50 9.30 -7.89
C THR A 100 -8.40 8.08 -8.01
N ALA A 101 -9.55 8.13 -7.35
CA ALA A 101 -10.56 7.06 -7.47
C ALA A 101 -10.85 6.78 -8.93
N GLY A 102 -10.89 5.50 -9.29
CA GLY A 102 -11.11 5.07 -10.68
C GLY A 102 -9.83 4.78 -11.47
N TRP A 103 -8.65 5.03 -10.88
CA TRP A 103 -7.39 4.68 -11.54
C TRP A 103 -7.34 3.17 -11.75
N LYS A 104 -7.01 2.75 -12.98
CA LYS A 104 -6.89 1.34 -13.34
C LYS A 104 -5.61 1.07 -14.07
N GLY A 105 -5.01 -0.09 -13.79
CA GLY A 105 -3.80 -0.50 -14.46
C GLY A 105 -3.25 -1.78 -13.86
N THR A 106 -1.94 -1.89 -13.86
CA THR A 106 -1.23 -3.03 -13.29
C THR A 106 -0.15 -2.55 -12.36
N CYS A 107 0.16 -3.37 -11.37
CA CYS A 107 1.25 -3.13 -10.43
C CYS A 107 2.21 -4.31 -10.50
N VAL A 108 3.50 -4.01 -10.64
CA VAL A 108 4.57 -5.00 -10.53
C VAL A 108 5.48 -4.57 -9.41
N VAL A 109 5.56 -5.36 -8.36
CA VAL A 109 6.47 -5.10 -7.24
C VAL A 109 7.74 -5.91 -7.48
N HIS A 110 8.87 -5.20 -7.62
CA HIS A 110 10.17 -5.81 -7.88
C HIS A 110 10.92 -6.14 -6.60
N GLU A 111 10.84 -5.28 -5.60
CA GLU A 111 11.44 -5.44 -4.28
C GLU A 111 10.38 -5.11 -3.25
N THR A 112 10.38 -5.81 -2.13
CA THR A 112 9.37 -5.60 -1.08
C THR A 112 9.14 -4.11 -0.86
N LEU A 113 7.89 -3.71 -1.02
CA LEU A 113 7.49 -2.31 -1.08
C LEU A 113 6.92 -1.90 0.27
N ARG A 114 7.28 -0.70 0.73
CA ARG A 114 6.70 -0.08 1.92
C ARG A 114 6.07 1.23 1.53
N ASN A 115 4.83 1.41 1.93
CA ASN A 115 4.01 2.55 1.55
C ASN A 115 3.33 3.13 2.78
N VAL A 116 3.64 4.39 3.10
CA VAL A 116 2.86 5.15 4.07
C VAL A 116 1.74 5.81 3.30
N TYR A 117 0.49 5.54 3.69
CA TYR A 117 -0.64 5.88 2.83
C TYR A 117 -1.77 6.56 3.58
N MET A 118 -2.60 7.26 2.82
CA MET A 118 -3.89 7.75 3.26
C MET A 118 -4.93 7.44 2.19
N LEU A 119 -6.01 6.81 2.60
CA LEU A 119 -7.21 6.60 1.77
C LEU A 119 -8.31 7.55 2.23
N ARG A 120 -9.08 8.00 1.28
CA ARG A 120 -10.13 8.92 1.61
C ARG A 120 -11.45 8.59 0.92
#